data_c54ae5d7a1514823537887b6eab9ea0e
#
_entry.id   c54ae5d7a1514823537887b6eab9ea0e
#
_cell.length_a   1.000
_cell.length_b   1.000
_cell.length_c   1.000
_cell.angle_alpha   90.00
_cell.angle_beta   90.00
_cell.angle_gamma   90.00
#
_symmetry.space_group_name_H-M   'P 1'
#
loop_
_entity.id
_entity.type
_entity.pdbx_description
1 polymer ?
#
loop_
_entity_poly.entity_id
_entity_poly.type
_entity_poly.pdbx_seq_one_letter_code
_entity_poly.pdbx_strand_id
1 'polypeptide(L)'
;MTPLGNRLPYVQIDGHAADRIGIQSISNMGYFKSNFPKYLNKIKKNKSVAMFCTGGIRCEKASVFLKQKGFKNIFQLKGGILNYLNNVDKKKSLWKGECYVFDNRVSLKHKLKQGTFSICGGCRKPISTKDKKSKKYEEGVSCERCYDTLSSLQKSRFRMRQNQINLAKKAGKKHKFQKEY
;
A
#
# COMPACT_ATOMS: atom_id res chain seq x y z
N MET A 1 -23.68 13.47 -7.00
CA MET A 1 -22.41 13.00 -6.40
C MET A 1 -21.54 14.22 -6.20
N THR A 2 -21.42 14.70 -4.97
CA THR A 2 -20.50 15.80 -4.63
C THR A 2 -19.09 15.33 -4.90
N PRO A 3 -18.26 16.11 -5.59
CA PRO A 3 -16.86 15.74 -5.79
C PRO A 3 -16.22 15.58 -4.40
N LEU A 4 -15.54 14.45 -4.20
CA LEU A 4 -14.74 14.18 -3.02
C LEU A 4 -13.54 15.15 -3.03
N GLY A 5 -13.84 16.43 -2.88
CA GLY A 5 -12.85 17.48 -2.74
C GLY A 5 -12.22 17.42 -1.35
N ASN A 6 -11.10 18.08 -1.18
CA ASN A 6 -10.14 18.15 -0.06
C ASN A 6 -10.67 18.31 1.38
N ARG A 7 -11.94 18.01 1.68
CA ARG A 7 -12.59 18.29 2.95
C ARG A 7 -12.96 17.07 3.80
N LEU A 8 -12.76 15.84 3.31
CA LEU A 8 -13.07 14.64 4.07
C LEU A 8 -11.80 13.98 4.59
N PRO A 9 -11.76 13.56 5.86
CA PRO A 9 -10.68 12.74 6.36
C PRO A 9 -10.74 11.37 5.65
N TYR A 10 -9.72 11.05 4.87
CA TYR A 10 -9.58 9.73 4.26
C TYR A 10 -8.95 8.77 5.26
N VAL A 11 -9.59 7.64 5.45
CA VAL A 11 -8.99 6.50 6.12
C VAL A 11 -8.66 5.45 5.07
N GLN A 12 -7.40 5.33 4.72
CA GLN A 12 -6.95 4.23 3.86
C GLN A 12 -6.71 3.00 4.70
N ILE A 13 -7.36 1.91 4.35
CA ILE A 13 -7.29 0.65 5.09
C ILE A 13 -6.20 -0.27 4.53
N ASP A 14 -5.63 0.05 3.39
CA ASP A 14 -4.46 -0.59 2.77
C ASP A 14 -3.25 0.31 2.89
N GLY A 15 -2.55 0.25 3.98
CA GLY A 15 -1.43 1.14 4.20
C GLY A 15 -0.38 1.09 3.10
N HIS A 16 0.14 2.18 2.78
CA HIS A 16 1.46 2.66 2.35
C HIS A 16 1.42 3.96 1.57
N ALA A 17 0.30 4.56 1.28
CA ALA A 17 0.26 5.76 0.46
C ALA A 17 -0.63 6.89 0.97
N ALA A 18 -1.13 6.82 2.18
CA ALA A 18 -1.96 7.90 2.71
C ALA A 18 -1.25 8.65 3.81
N ASP A 19 -0.41 9.58 3.43
CA ASP A 19 0.27 10.51 4.33
C ASP A 19 -0.62 11.56 4.98
N ARG A 20 -1.94 11.44 4.93
CA ARG A 20 -2.75 12.49 5.53
C ARG A 20 -3.35 12.15 6.89
N ILE A 21 -3.34 10.90 7.32
CA ILE A 21 -3.70 10.53 8.71
C ILE A 21 -2.80 9.40 9.25
N GLY A 22 -1.69 9.06 8.62
CA GLY A 22 -0.68 8.15 9.18
C GLY A 22 -1.18 6.76 9.61
N ILE A 23 -2.25 6.25 9.00
CA ILE A 23 -2.74 4.90 9.27
C ILE A 23 -1.99 3.94 8.39
N GLN A 24 -0.95 3.35 8.95
CA GLN A 24 -0.24 2.25 8.30
C GLN A 24 -1.16 1.04 8.14
N SER A 25 -0.90 0.29 7.08
CA SER A 25 -1.48 -0.98 6.68
C SER A 25 -2.18 -1.76 7.78
N ILE A 26 -3.48 -1.85 7.68
CA ILE A 26 -4.26 -2.77 8.49
C ILE A 26 -4.42 -4.05 7.67
N SER A 27 -3.39 -4.89 7.72
CA SER A 27 -3.38 -6.15 6.99
C SER A 27 -4.34 -7.20 7.56
N ASN A 28 -4.73 -7.06 8.83
CA ASN A 28 -5.69 -7.94 9.47
C ASN A 28 -6.63 -7.21 10.46
N MET A 29 -7.77 -7.79 10.75
CA MET A 29 -8.77 -7.22 11.65
C MET A 29 -8.31 -7.10 13.11
N GLY A 30 -7.37 -7.93 13.55
CA GLY A 30 -6.79 -7.83 14.88
C GLY A 30 -6.01 -6.53 15.05
N TYR A 31 -5.14 -6.22 14.08
CA TYR A 31 -4.40 -4.97 14.06
C TYR A 31 -5.34 -3.75 13.96
N PHE A 32 -6.39 -3.83 13.16
CA PHE A 32 -7.42 -2.80 13.07
C PHE A 32 -8.07 -2.53 14.43
N LYS A 33 -8.54 -3.58 15.12
CA LYS A 33 -9.18 -3.46 16.42
C LYS A 33 -8.25 -2.88 17.49
N SER A 34 -6.97 -3.21 17.49
CA SER A 34 -6.01 -2.79 18.51
C SER A 34 -5.41 -1.39 18.26
N ASN A 35 -5.18 -1.03 17.01
CA ASN A 35 -4.47 0.22 16.67
C ASN A 35 -5.39 1.34 16.16
N PHE A 36 -6.49 0.99 15.51
CA PHE A 36 -7.43 1.99 15.00
C PHE A 36 -8.02 2.92 16.07
N PRO A 37 -8.30 2.47 17.31
CA PRO A 37 -8.74 3.37 18.37
C PRO A 37 -7.81 4.56 18.60
N LYS A 38 -6.50 4.40 18.43
CA LYS A 38 -5.52 5.49 18.54
C LYS A 38 -5.76 6.62 17.51
N TYR A 39 -6.36 6.28 16.37
CA TYR A 39 -6.67 7.24 15.31
C TYR A 39 -8.09 7.80 15.41
N LEU A 40 -9.01 7.07 16.06
CA LEU A 40 -10.39 7.53 16.23
C LEU A 40 -10.48 8.85 16.97
N ASN A 41 -9.61 9.07 17.96
CA ASN A 41 -9.55 10.31 18.73
C ASN A 41 -9.18 11.52 17.86
N LYS A 42 -8.54 11.30 16.69
CA LYS A 42 -8.22 12.36 15.73
C LYS A 42 -9.37 12.67 14.77
N ILE A 43 -10.39 11.81 14.71
CA ILE A 43 -11.53 11.96 13.81
C ILE A 43 -12.74 12.40 14.66
N LYS A 44 -13.22 13.61 14.42
CA LYS A 44 -14.44 14.09 15.10
C LYS A 44 -15.64 13.26 14.66
N LYS A 45 -16.44 12.75 15.62
CA LYS A 45 -17.58 11.85 15.35
C LYS A 45 -18.69 12.47 14.48
N ASN A 46 -18.81 13.78 14.47
CA ASN A 46 -19.77 14.53 13.64
C ASN A 46 -19.28 14.80 12.21
N LYS A 47 -18.04 14.42 11.88
CA LYS A 47 -17.50 14.55 10.51
C LYS A 47 -17.82 13.32 9.66
N SER A 48 -17.94 13.55 8.36
CA SER A 48 -18.07 12.48 7.40
C SER A 48 -16.73 11.75 7.21
N VAL A 49 -16.78 10.42 7.24
CA VAL A 49 -15.62 9.56 7.02
C VAL A 49 -15.81 8.82 5.69
N ALA A 50 -14.94 9.07 4.72
CA ALA A 50 -14.87 8.28 3.51
C ALA A 50 -13.68 7.32 3.57
N MET A 51 -13.92 6.06 3.20
CA MET A 51 -12.90 5.03 3.24
C MET A 51 -12.88 4.20 1.97
N PHE A 52 -11.72 3.66 1.68
CA PHE A 52 -11.56 2.69 0.60
C PHE A 52 -10.47 1.66 0.96
N CYS A 53 -10.52 0.53 0.31
CA CYS A 53 -9.45 -0.45 0.27
C CYS A 53 -9.28 -0.94 -1.16
N THR A 54 -8.45 -1.93 -1.39
CA THR A 54 -8.19 -2.47 -2.73
C THR A 54 -9.48 -2.90 -3.43
N GLY A 55 -10.27 -3.80 -2.82
CA GLY A 55 -11.51 -4.35 -3.38
C GLY A 55 -12.81 -3.99 -2.64
N GLY A 56 -12.75 -3.19 -1.57
CA GLY A 56 -13.95 -2.77 -0.80
C GLY A 56 -14.25 -3.64 0.44
N ILE A 57 -13.92 -4.93 0.46
CA ILE A 57 -14.31 -5.92 1.50
C ILE A 57 -13.90 -5.50 2.92
N ARG A 58 -12.68 -4.97 3.09
CA ARG A 58 -12.21 -4.51 4.40
C ARG A 58 -12.98 -3.30 4.92
N CYS A 59 -13.46 -2.46 3.99
CA CYS A 59 -14.25 -1.28 4.32
C CYS A 59 -15.61 -1.64 4.92
N GLU A 60 -16.22 -2.73 4.50
CA GLU A 60 -17.49 -3.22 5.08
C GLU A 60 -17.35 -3.50 6.57
N LYS A 61 -16.32 -4.27 6.95
CA LYS A 61 -16.03 -4.55 8.37
C LYS A 61 -15.65 -3.29 9.15
N ALA A 62 -14.86 -2.40 8.54
CA ALA A 62 -14.44 -1.15 9.16
C ALA A 62 -15.61 -0.19 9.36
N SER A 63 -16.55 -0.12 8.42
CA SER A 63 -17.73 0.75 8.56
C SER A 63 -18.65 0.31 9.68
N VAL A 64 -18.86 -1.00 9.84
CA VAL A 64 -19.62 -1.56 10.98
C VAL A 64 -18.97 -1.17 12.31
N PHE A 65 -17.65 -1.35 12.40
CA PHE A 65 -16.90 -0.97 13.61
C PHE A 65 -17.02 0.53 13.93
N LEU A 66 -16.91 1.39 12.91
CA LEU A 66 -17.06 2.84 13.09
C LEU A 66 -18.47 3.21 13.54
N LYS A 67 -19.52 2.59 12.97
CA LYS A 67 -20.91 2.78 13.41
C LYS A 67 -21.08 2.42 14.88
N GLN A 68 -20.53 1.29 15.33
CA GLN A 68 -20.55 0.90 16.74
C GLN A 68 -19.82 1.89 17.66
N LYS A 69 -18.85 2.65 17.14
CA LYS A 69 -18.14 3.72 17.85
C LYS A 69 -18.85 5.09 17.77
N GLY A 70 -20.06 5.15 17.20
CA GLY A 70 -20.89 6.33 17.15
C GLY A 70 -20.64 7.28 15.98
N PHE A 71 -19.92 6.84 14.95
CA PHE A 71 -19.80 7.60 13.70
C PHE A 71 -21.06 7.42 12.86
N LYS A 72 -21.69 8.51 12.44
CA LYS A 72 -22.96 8.49 11.70
C LYS A 72 -22.76 8.54 10.17
N ASN A 73 -21.87 9.40 9.70
CA ASN A 73 -21.66 9.67 8.28
C ASN A 73 -20.46 8.91 7.75
N ILE A 74 -20.68 7.66 7.36
CA ILE A 74 -19.63 6.75 6.88
C ILE A 74 -19.91 6.39 5.42
N PHE A 75 -18.94 6.63 4.56
CA PHE A 75 -19.00 6.35 3.14
C PHE A 75 -17.88 5.40 2.76
N GLN A 76 -18.15 4.48 1.85
CA GLN A 76 -17.12 3.60 1.30
C GLN A 76 -17.16 3.63 -0.23
N LEU A 77 -15.98 3.52 -0.82
CA LEU A 77 -15.84 3.49 -2.27
C LEU A 77 -16.29 2.12 -2.79
N LYS A 78 -17.38 2.09 -3.57
CA LYS A 78 -17.96 0.86 -4.11
C LYS A 78 -16.95 0.12 -5.00
N GLY A 79 -16.67 -1.14 -4.66
CA GLY A 79 -15.69 -1.96 -5.36
C GLY A 79 -14.22 -1.57 -5.11
N GLY A 80 -13.99 -0.68 -4.15
CA GLY A 80 -12.65 -0.24 -3.77
C GLY A 80 -11.93 0.60 -4.81
N ILE A 81 -10.64 0.86 -4.54
CA ILE A 81 -9.82 1.73 -5.40
C ILE A 81 -9.54 1.10 -6.77
N LEU A 82 -9.47 -0.23 -6.86
CA LEU A 82 -9.23 -0.88 -8.15
C LEU A 82 -10.40 -0.67 -9.11
N ASN A 83 -11.63 -0.80 -8.61
CA ASN A 83 -12.81 -0.52 -9.42
C ASN A 83 -12.86 0.95 -9.88
N TYR A 84 -12.50 1.88 -8.99
CA TYR A 84 -12.38 3.30 -9.33
C TYR A 84 -11.33 3.53 -10.42
N LEU A 85 -10.12 3.01 -10.27
CA LEU A 85 -9.03 3.18 -11.24
C LEU A 85 -9.33 2.53 -12.59
N ASN A 86 -10.14 1.47 -12.60
CA ASN A 86 -10.53 0.80 -13.84
C ASN A 86 -11.59 1.57 -14.61
N ASN A 87 -12.58 2.13 -13.92
CA ASN A 87 -13.79 2.68 -14.56
C ASN A 87 -13.77 4.20 -14.72
N VAL A 88 -13.04 4.93 -13.88
CA VAL A 88 -12.97 6.39 -13.98
C VAL A 88 -11.86 6.82 -14.93
N ASP A 89 -12.20 7.65 -15.90
CA ASP A 89 -11.22 8.20 -16.83
C ASP A 89 -10.18 9.05 -16.11
N LYS A 90 -8.92 8.94 -16.56
CA LYS A 90 -7.80 9.68 -15.97
C LYS A 90 -8.05 11.18 -15.88
N LYS A 91 -8.74 11.76 -16.89
CA LYS A 91 -9.07 13.21 -16.92
C LYS A 91 -10.07 13.61 -15.83
N LYS A 92 -10.97 12.70 -15.45
CA LYS A 92 -12.01 12.91 -14.43
C LYS A 92 -11.61 12.39 -13.05
N SER A 93 -10.47 11.70 -12.96
CA SER A 93 -10.02 11.06 -11.74
C SER A 93 -9.42 12.07 -10.77
N LEU A 94 -9.81 11.94 -9.51
CA LEU A 94 -9.20 12.67 -8.39
C LEU A 94 -7.97 11.95 -7.81
N TRP A 95 -7.69 10.73 -8.27
CA TRP A 95 -6.52 9.96 -7.84
C TRP A 95 -5.26 10.49 -8.53
N LYS A 96 -4.25 10.82 -7.72
CA LYS A 96 -2.93 11.25 -8.19
C LYS A 96 -1.88 10.18 -7.85
N GLY A 97 -1.02 9.86 -8.82
CA GLY A 97 0.05 8.88 -8.63
C GLY A 97 -0.39 7.45 -8.93
N GLU A 98 0.31 6.49 -8.30
CA GLU A 98 0.09 5.06 -8.46
C GLU A 98 -0.50 4.46 -7.19
N CYS A 99 -1.35 3.47 -7.34
CA CYS A 99 -1.97 2.76 -6.22
C CYS A 99 -1.13 1.53 -5.87
N TYR A 100 -0.66 1.44 -4.63
CA TYR A 100 0.03 0.25 -4.13
C TYR A 100 -0.93 -0.93 -4.03
N VAL A 101 -0.49 -2.11 -4.48
CA VAL A 101 -1.18 -3.38 -4.34
C VAL A 101 -0.27 -4.42 -3.72
N PHE A 102 -0.86 -5.41 -3.01
CA PHE A 102 -0.10 -6.43 -2.27
C PHE A 102 0.34 -7.62 -3.12
N ASP A 103 0.22 -7.50 -4.42
CA ASP A 103 0.72 -8.51 -5.35
C ASP A 103 2.01 -8.04 -6.04
N ASN A 104 2.58 -8.86 -6.93
CA ASN A 104 3.88 -8.56 -7.56
C ASN A 104 3.81 -7.42 -8.58
N ARG A 105 2.64 -6.96 -8.96
CA ARG A 105 2.48 -5.73 -9.76
C ARG A 105 2.94 -4.51 -8.98
N VAL A 106 2.98 -4.61 -7.65
CA VAL A 106 3.44 -3.60 -6.69
C VAL A 106 2.62 -2.32 -6.73
N SER A 107 2.41 -1.73 -7.90
CA SER A 107 1.59 -0.53 -8.07
C SER A 107 0.83 -0.57 -9.38
N LEU A 108 -0.33 0.08 -9.37
CA LEU A 108 -1.22 0.18 -10.51
C LEU A 108 -1.57 1.64 -10.82
N LYS A 109 -1.71 1.92 -12.10
CA LYS A 109 -2.22 3.17 -12.67
C LYS A 109 -3.68 3.00 -13.12
N HIS A 110 -4.26 4.06 -13.67
CA HIS A 110 -5.58 3.99 -14.31
C HIS A 110 -5.63 2.87 -15.36
N LYS A 111 -6.83 2.28 -15.53
CA LYS A 111 -7.09 1.08 -16.36
C LYS A 111 -6.25 -0.11 -15.88
N LEU A 112 -5.92 -0.16 -14.59
CA LEU A 112 -5.16 -1.22 -13.94
C LEU A 112 -3.81 -1.54 -14.61
N LYS A 113 -3.26 -0.60 -15.36
CA LYS A 113 -1.92 -0.76 -15.95
C LYS A 113 -0.88 -0.82 -14.85
N GLN A 114 0.11 -1.70 -15.01
CA GLN A 114 1.21 -1.82 -14.06
C GLN A 114 1.95 -0.49 -13.90
N GLY A 115 2.29 -0.17 -12.66
CA GLY A 115 3.03 1.03 -12.30
C GLY A 115 4.54 0.88 -12.45
N THR A 116 5.25 1.86 -11.90
CA THR A 116 6.71 1.95 -12.00
C THR A 116 7.46 1.56 -10.73
N PHE A 117 6.73 1.31 -9.65
CA PHE A 117 7.32 0.91 -8.39
C PHE A 117 7.74 -0.56 -8.39
N SER A 118 8.79 -0.85 -7.64
CA SER A 118 9.23 -2.21 -7.32
C SER A 118 9.30 -2.40 -5.80
N ILE A 119 9.47 -3.63 -5.33
CA ILE A 119 9.57 -3.92 -3.90
C ILE A 119 11.04 -3.97 -3.48
N CYS A 120 11.36 -3.30 -2.37
CA CYS A 120 12.65 -3.44 -1.70
C CYS A 120 12.84 -4.87 -1.19
N GLY A 121 13.97 -5.51 -1.51
CA GLY A 121 14.27 -6.88 -1.08
C GLY A 121 14.42 -7.03 0.44
N GLY A 122 14.84 -5.99 1.14
CA GLY A 122 15.00 -5.99 2.60
C GLY A 122 13.69 -5.72 3.35
N CYS A 123 13.16 -4.51 3.25
CA CYS A 123 12.00 -4.09 4.05
C CYS A 123 10.64 -4.35 3.40
N ARG A 124 10.60 -4.86 2.17
CA ARG A 124 9.39 -5.16 1.41
C ARG A 124 8.48 -3.96 1.13
N LYS A 125 8.97 -2.75 1.31
CA LYS A 125 8.25 -1.52 0.98
C LYS A 125 8.42 -1.17 -0.50
N PRO A 126 7.44 -0.50 -1.12
CA PRO A 126 7.56 -0.04 -2.50
C PRO A 126 8.66 1.03 -2.62
N ILE A 127 9.41 0.94 -3.69
CA ILE A 127 10.50 1.87 -4.04
C ILE A 127 10.32 2.37 -5.46
N SER A 128 10.53 3.66 -5.65
CA SER A 128 10.48 4.32 -6.95
C SER A 128 11.81 4.20 -7.69
N THR A 129 11.81 4.57 -8.96
CA THR A 129 13.06 4.71 -9.75
C THR A 129 14.02 5.72 -9.14
N LYS A 130 13.49 6.77 -8.46
CA LYS A 130 14.30 7.74 -7.75
C LYS A 130 14.99 7.12 -6.54
N ASP A 131 14.27 6.31 -5.76
CA ASP A 131 14.83 5.62 -4.58
C ASP A 131 15.98 4.68 -4.95
N LYS A 132 15.93 4.10 -6.15
CA LYS A 132 17.00 3.22 -6.66
C LYS A 132 18.29 3.95 -7.01
N LYS A 133 18.28 5.28 -7.13
CA LYS A 133 19.48 6.09 -7.35
C LYS A 133 20.24 6.42 -6.07
N SER A 134 19.66 6.13 -4.91
CA SER A 134 20.30 6.35 -3.61
C SER A 134 21.54 5.47 -3.43
N LYS A 135 22.60 6.00 -2.83
CA LYS A 135 23.81 5.23 -2.42
C LYS A 135 23.50 4.10 -1.43
N LYS A 136 22.38 4.17 -0.73
CA LYS A 136 21.91 3.15 0.22
C LYS A 136 21.05 2.07 -0.45
N TYR A 137 20.79 2.19 -1.75
CA TYR A 137 20.07 1.18 -2.49
C TYR A 137 21.00 0.07 -2.97
N GLU A 138 20.64 -1.15 -2.62
CA GLU A 138 21.27 -2.38 -3.12
C GLU A 138 20.16 -3.33 -3.54
N GLU A 139 20.19 -3.77 -4.81
CA GLU A 139 19.15 -4.64 -5.35
C GLU A 139 18.99 -5.92 -4.55
N GLY A 140 17.76 -6.25 -4.20
CA GLY A 140 17.46 -7.43 -3.40
C GLY A 140 17.81 -7.32 -1.91
N VAL A 141 18.53 -6.29 -1.48
CA VAL A 141 19.08 -6.15 -0.14
C VAL A 141 18.47 -5.00 0.64
N SER A 142 18.59 -3.77 0.16
CA SER A 142 18.21 -2.58 0.94
C SER A 142 17.70 -1.43 0.10
N CYS A 143 17.03 -0.50 0.75
CA CYS A 143 16.74 0.84 0.24
C CYS A 143 17.08 1.87 1.31
N GLU A 144 17.01 3.16 0.97
CA GLU A 144 17.34 4.25 1.87
C GLU A 144 16.64 4.15 3.23
N ARG A 145 15.38 3.67 3.25
CA ARG A 145 14.59 3.55 4.48
C ARG A 145 15.03 2.44 5.42
N CYS A 146 15.64 1.38 4.90
CA CYS A 146 15.99 0.23 5.72
C CYS A 146 17.51 -0.01 5.82
N TYR A 147 18.31 0.70 5.06
CA TYR A 147 19.76 0.49 5.03
C TYR A 147 20.39 0.55 6.41
N ASP A 148 20.06 1.57 7.20
CA ASP A 148 20.65 1.79 8.53
C ASP A 148 20.02 0.90 9.61
N THR A 149 18.82 0.35 9.36
CA THR A 149 18.14 -0.53 10.32
C THR A 149 18.45 -2.01 10.14
N LEU A 150 19.08 -2.39 9.02
CA LEU A 150 19.46 -3.77 8.73
C LEU A 150 20.85 -4.06 9.31
N SER A 151 20.96 -5.16 10.06
CA SER A 151 22.26 -5.66 10.51
C SER A 151 23.12 -6.16 9.35
N SER A 152 24.45 -6.22 9.55
CA SER A 152 25.38 -6.78 8.57
C SER A 152 25.05 -8.23 8.20
N LEU A 153 24.62 -9.03 9.17
CA LEU A 153 24.19 -10.41 8.96
C LEU A 153 22.92 -10.48 8.08
N GLN A 154 21.94 -9.61 8.31
CA GLN A 154 20.74 -9.53 7.46
C GLN A 154 21.08 -9.14 6.03
N LYS A 155 21.94 -8.15 5.83
CA LYS A 155 22.41 -7.72 4.51
C LYS A 155 23.14 -8.87 3.80
N SER A 156 24.02 -9.61 4.49
CA SER A 156 24.71 -10.76 3.94
C SER A 156 23.72 -11.85 3.45
N ARG A 157 22.74 -12.23 4.29
CA ARG A 157 21.70 -13.19 3.91
C ARG A 157 20.88 -12.74 2.68
N PHE A 158 20.56 -11.45 2.61
CA PHE A 158 19.81 -10.91 1.46
C PHE A 158 20.67 -10.90 0.19
N ARG A 159 21.99 -10.64 0.28
CA ARG A 159 22.92 -10.77 -0.85
C ARG A 159 23.00 -12.22 -1.35
N MET A 160 23.12 -13.19 -0.44
CA MET A 160 23.13 -14.61 -0.83
C MET A 160 21.84 -14.99 -1.58
N ARG A 161 20.69 -14.59 -1.07
CA ARG A 161 19.42 -14.82 -1.75
C ARG A 161 19.39 -14.17 -3.14
N GLN A 162 19.83 -12.92 -3.26
CA GLN A 162 19.83 -12.21 -4.53
C GLN A 162 20.78 -12.86 -5.53
N ASN A 163 21.95 -13.33 -5.09
CA ASN A 163 22.88 -14.06 -5.92
C ASN A 163 22.27 -15.36 -6.46
N GLN A 164 21.55 -16.12 -5.63
CA GLN A 164 20.83 -17.32 -6.09
C GLN A 164 19.75 -16.99 -7.13
N ILE A 165 19.01 -15.90 -6.94
CA ILE A 165 18.02 -15.43 -7.93
C ILE A 165 18.72 -15.08 -9.25
N ASN A 166 19.84 -14.37 -9.19
CA ASN A 166 20.59 -13.98 -10.38
C ASN A 166 21.18 -15.19 -11.12
N LEU A 167 21.71 -16.19 -10.39
CA LEU A 167 22.20 -17.43 -10.96
C LEU A 167 21.08 -18.22 -11.64
N ALA A 168 19.93 -18.37 -10.99
CA ALA A 168 18.78 -19.04 -11.57
C ALA A 168 18.33 -18.33 -12.86
N LYS A 169 18.28 -17.00 -12.85
CA LYS A 169 17.93 -16.19 -14.02
C LYS A 169 18.92 -16.38 -15.17
N LYS A 170 20.23 -16.40 -14.89
CA LYS A 170 21.28 -16.67 -15.90
C LYS A 170 21.15 -18.07 -16.49
N ALA A 171 20.74 -19.05 -15.68
CA ALA A 171 20.53 -20.43 -16.13
C ALA A 171 19.17 -20.66 -16.82
N GLY A 172 18.39 -19.61 -17.09
CA GLY A 172 17.04 -19.74 -17.65
C GLY A 172 16.03 -20.45 -16.73
N LYS A 173 16.37 -20.65 -15.46
CA LYS A 173 15.53 -21.34 -14.47
C LYS A 173 14.80 -20.34 -13.59
N LYS A 174 13.58 -20.68 -13.19
CA LYS A 174 12.87 -19.91 -12.18
C LYS A 174 13.41 -20.21 -10.78
N HIS A 175 13.69 -19.16 -10.05
CA HIS A 175 13.96 -19.31 -8.63
C HIS A 175 12.63 -19.53 -7.88
N LYS A 176 12.58 -20.48 -6.90
CA LYS A 176 11.34 -20.84 -6.18
C LYS A 176 10.63 -19.68 -5.48
N PHE A 177 11.31 -18.58 -5.24
CA PHE A 177 10.73 -17.34 -4.69
C PHE A 177 10.37 -16.31 -5.77
N GLN A 178 10.57 -16.63 -7.02
CA GLN A 178 10.17 -15.79 -8.14
C GLN A 178 8.77 -16.23 -8.56
N LYS A 179 7.76 -15.49 -8.12
CA LYS A 179 6.36 -15.74 -8.50
C LYS A 179 6.10 -15.17 -9.90
N GLU A 180 5.43 -15.94 -10.72
CA GLU A 180 4.85 -15.45 -11.98
C GLU A 180 3.60 -14.64 -11.73
N TYR A 181 3.36 -13.70 -12.61
CA TYR A 181 2.11 -12.95 -12.75
C TYR A 181 1.76 -12.78 -14.20
#